data_91552a0ce7f395b639e345c5383f4419
#
_entry.id   91552a0ce7f395b639e345c5383f4419
#
_cell.length_a   1.000
_cell.length_b   1.000
_cell.length_c   1.000
_cell.angle_alpha   90.00
_cell.angle_beta   90.00
_cell.angle_gamma   90.00
#
_symmetry.space_group_name_H-M   'P 1'
#
loop_
_entity.id
_entity.type
_entity.pdbx_description
1 polymer ?
#
loop_
_entity_poly.entity_id
_entity_poly.type
_entity_poly.pdbx_seq_one_letter_code
_entity_poly.pdbx_strand_id
1 'polypeptide(L)'
;MEARHNCLNCGHQYADAYCSHCGQKTAHRITLKHIGHELAHAFTHADKGIFFLFKQLFIRPGVVAREYIVEGKRKKYFNPFQYLLIVGSIGVIVAVNTHLFEKSMAIDPAIDASNQNQMVAVASLFSKYYTFILLINIPFLSLGSFLVFKKHRFNYAEHLTLNTFLVAQVAIFNFVGMILGYLNFQLVIVALFILIPLILAYFSTAYTRFFHERNFKGVLRALMSYFLGIFIQTIVVLVIGFASMAIFKGIASK
;
A
#
# COMPACT_ATOMS: atom_id res chain seq x y z
N MET A 1 19.39 -39.07 -3.80
CA MET A 1 20.17 -37.83 -4.00
C MET A 1 19.28 -36.67 -3.57
N GLU A 2 19.60 -36.04 -2.46
CA GLU A 2 18.84 -34.83 -2.02
C GLU A 2 19.10 -33.68 -3.01
N ALA A 3 18.04 -33.03 -3.46
CA ALA A 3 18.15 -31.94 -4.40
C ALA A 3 18.84 -30.74 -3.71
N ARG A 4 20.05 -30.41 -4.09
CA ARG A 4 20.79 -29.26 -3.61
C ARG A 4 20.20 -27.97 -4.23
N HIS A 5 19.90 -26.99 -3.41
CA HIS A 5 19.39 -25.68 -3.80
C HIS A 5 20.46 -24.61 -3.62
N ASN A 6 20.53 -23.65 -4.55
CA ASN A 6 21.32 -22.44 -4.35
C ASN A 6 20.47 -21.38 -3.66
N CYS A 7 20.95 -20.83 -2.55
CA CYS A 7 20.24 -19.78 -1.83
C CYS A 7 20.16 -18.49 -2.65
N LEU A 8 18.95 -18.03 -2.97
CA LEU A 8 18.73 -16.81 -3.75
C LEU A 8 19.16 -15.53 -3.03
N ASN A 9 19.40 -15.58 -1.69
CA ASN A 9 19.85 -14.43 -0.93
C ASN A 9 21.38 -14.33 -0.81
N CYS A 10 22.08 -15.46 -0.52
CA CYS A 10 23.51 -15.45 -0.22
C CYS A 10 24.36 -16.35 -1.14
N GLY A 11 23.73 -17.09 -2.07
CA GLY A 11 24.42 -18.01 -3.00
C GLY A 11 24.89 -19.35 -2.42
N HIS A 12 24.76 -19.56 -1.09
CA HIS A 12 25.19 -20.81 -0.44
C HIS A 12 24.36 -22.01 -0.90
N GLN A 13 25.02 -23.17 -1.13
CA GLN A 13 24.34 -24.43 -1.48
C GLN A 13 23.85 -25.14 -0.22
N TYR A 14 22.60 -25.59 -0.22
CA TYR A 14 21.98 -26.30 0.89
C TYR A 14 20.94 -27.31 0.38
N ALA A 15 20.63 -28.31 1.22
CA ALA A 15 19.66 -29.36 0.89
C ALA A 15 18.35 -29.23 1.69
N ASP A 16 18.35 -28.52 2.81
CA ASP A 16 17.24 -28.40 3.74
C ASP A 16 16.17 -27.37 3.31
N ALA A 17 15.08 -27.26 4.07
CA ALA A 17 14.04 -26.26 3.87
C ALA A 17 14.52 -24.81 4.12
N TYR A 18 15.65 -24.65 4.84
CA TYR A 18 16.25 -23.35 5.16
C TYR A 18 17.74 -23.35 4.84
N CYS A 19 18.24 -22.24 4.31
CA CYS A 19 19.68 -22.06 4.06
C CYS A 19 20.45 -22.06 5.39
N SER A 20 21.40 -22.97 5.57
CA SER A 20 22.24 -23.10 6.78
C SER A 20 23.13 -21.87 7.03
N HIS A 21 23.44 -21.08 5.98
CA HIS A 21 24.31 -19.91 6.09
C HIS A 21 23.55 -18.62 6.50
N CYS A 22 22.39 -18.34 5.88
CA CYS A 22 21.67 -17.07 6.12
C CYS A 22 20.26 -17.25 6.71
N GLY A 23 19.79 -18.50 6.88
CA GLY A 23 18.46 -18.81 7.42
C GLY A 23 17.29 -18.47 6.49
N GLN A 24 17.53 -18.16 5.19
CA GLN A 24 16.42 -17.96 4.25
C GLN A 24 15.72 -19.28 3.97
N LYS A 25 14.39 -19.29 4.10
CA LYS A 25 13.55 -20.39 3.62
C LYS A 25 13.66 -20.51 2.09
N THR A 26 13.63 -21.73 1.58
CA THR A 26 13.60 -21.99 0.13
C THR A 26 12.49 -21.17 -0.53
N ALA A 27 12.87 -20.29 -1.46
CA ALA A 27 11.94 -19.34 -2.06
C ALA A 27 11.19 -19.99 -3.21
N HIS A 28 9.86 -19.98 -3.14
CA HIS A 28 8.94 -20.34 -4.20
C HIS A 28 8.23 -19.10 -4.75
N ARG A 29 7.59 -19.23 -5.92
CA ARG A 29 6.74 -18.16 -6.47
C ARG A 29 5.67 -17.74 -5.46
N ILE A 30 5.42 -16.42 -5.32
CA ILE A 30 4.43 -15.90 -4.42
C ILE A 30 3.02 -16.26 -4.91
N THR A 31 2.20 -16.78 -4.00
CA THR A 31 0.80 -17.14 -4.24
C THR A 31 -0.11 -16.48 -3.20
N LEU A 32 -1.40 -16.40 -3.46
CA LEU A 32 -2.39 -15.86 -2.49
C LEU A 32 -2.39 -16.65 -1.18
N LYS A 33 -2.21 -17.99 -1.23
CA LYS A 33 -2.09 -18.82 -0.04
C LYS A 33 -0.87 -18.44 0.80
N HIS A 34 0.26 -18.13 0.16
CA HIS A 34 1.47 -17.68 0.83
C HIS A 34 1.26 -16.34 1.53
N ILE A 35 0.59 -15.38 0.86
CA ILE A 35 0.24 -14.08 1.45
C ILE A 35 -0.66 -14.25 2.68
N GLY A 36 -1.69 -15.11 2.61
CA GLY A 36 -2.56 -15.39 3.75
C GLY A 36 -1.82 -15.94 4.96
N HIS A 37 -0.87 -16.84 4.75
CA HIS A 37 -0.02 -17.38 5.81
C HIS A 37 0.92 -16.32 6.40
N GLU A 38 1.52 -15.45 5.57
CA GLU A 38 2.37 -14.35 6.03
C GLU A 38 1.59 -13.31 6.83
N LEU A 39 0.35 -12.99 6.45
CA LEU A 39 -0.53 -12.10 7.22
C LEU A 39 -0.82 -12.65 8.62
N ALA A 40 -1.09 -13.96 8.74
CA ALA A 40 -1.32 -14.60 10.04
C ALA A 40 -0.07 -14.51 10.96
N HIS A 41 1.13 -14.59 10.39
CA HIS A 41 2.41 -14.46 11.13
C HIS A 41 2.87 -13.02 11.36
N ALA A 42 2.29 -12.02 10.66
CA ALA A 42 2.71 -10.62 10.73
C ALA A 42 2.64 -10.01 12.14
N PHE A 43 1.79 -10.55 13.00
CA PHE A 43 1.57 -10.03 14.36
C PHE A 43 2.62 -10.47 15.38
N THR A 44 3.58 -11.32 15.04
CA THR A 44 4.42 -12.00 16.03
C THR A 44 5.88 -11.55 16.13
N HIS A 45 6.47 -10.90 15.10
CA HIS A 45 7.89 -10.56 15.10
C HIS A 45 8.22 -9.26 14.34
N ALA A 46 8.72 -8.24 15.07
CA ALA A 46 9.31 -7.03 14.48
C ALA A 46 10.84 -7.17 14.41
N ASP A 47 11.37 -7.32 13.20
CA ASP A 47 12.82 -7.48 12.98
C ASP A 47 13.53 -6.13 12.69
N LYS A 48 14.86 -6.09 12.94
CA LYS A 48 15.75 -4.92 12.75
C LYS A 48 15.82 -4.38 11.31
N GLY A 49 15.17 -5.02 10.34
CA GLY A 49 15.22 -4.69 8.93
C GLY A 49 14.27 -3.57 8.44
N ILE A 50 13.39 -3.03 9.29
CA ILE A 50 12.35 -2.07 8.88
C ILE A 50 12.93 -0.75 8.37
N PHE A 51 13.91 -0.17 9.07
CA PHE A 51 14.57 1.08 8.65
C PHE A 51 15.39 0.90 7.37
N PHE A 52 16.01 -0.27 7.21
CA PHE A 52 16.69 -0.62 5.97
C PHE A 52 15.69 -0.68 4.81
N LEU A 53 14.55 -1.36 4.99
CA LEU A 53 13.50 -1.42 3.98
C LEU A 53 12.98 -0.03 3.63
N PHE A 54 12.65 0.80 4.63
CA PHE A 54 12.21 2.18 4.44
C PHE A 54 13.17 2.97 3.55
N LYS A 55 14.46 2.99 3.89
CA LYS A 55 15.50 3.67 3.11
C LYS A 55 15.59 3.14 1.67
N GLN A 56 15.56 1.82 1.50
CA GLN A 56 15.66 1.20 0.19
C GLN A 56 14.44 1.47 -0.69
N LEU A 57 13.23 1.44 -0.13
CA LEU A 57 12.00 1.79 -0.85
C LEU A 57 11.98 3.27 -1.26
N PHE A 58 12.52 4.16 -0.43
CA PHE A 58 12.63 5.57 -0.76
C PHE A 58 13.55 5.82 -1.97
N ILE A 59 14.72 5.16 -2.01
CA ILE A 59 15.75 5.41 -3.05
C ILE A 59 15.48 4.61 -4.33
N ARG A 60 15.01 3.36 -4.21
CA ARG A 60 14.87 2.43 -5.35
C ARG A 60 13.65 1.50 -5.25
N PRO A 61 12.43 2.07 -5.24
CA PRO A 61 11.20 1.33 -4.90
C PRO A 61 10.96 0.07 -5.76
N GLY A 62 10.93 0.19 -7.07
CA GLY A 62 10.67 -0.92 -7.97
C GLY A 62 11.75 -2.01 -7.96
N VAL A 63 13.00 -1.63 -7.66
CA VAL A 63 14.13 -2.57 -7.55
C VAL A 63 13.97 -3.44 -6.31
N VAL A 64 13.62 -2.85 -5.16
CA VAL A 64 13.36 -3.59 -3.91
C VAL A 64 12.27 -4.63 -4.10
N ALA A 65 11.14 -4.22 -4.68
CA ALA A 65 10.04 -5.14 -4.95
C ALA A 65 10.46 -6.27 -5.90
N ARG A 66 11.27 -5.97 -6.91
CA ARG A 66 11.78 -6.98 -7.85
C ARG A 66 12.75 -7.95 -7.19
N GLU A 67 13.71 -7.46 -6.39
CA GLU A 67 14.61 -8.31 -5.62
C GLU A 67 13.84 -9.25 -4.67
N TYR A 68 12.77 -8.76 -4.05
CA TYR A 68 11.93 -9.56 -3.14
C TYR A 68 11.07 -10.60 -3.88
N ILE A 69 10.38 -10.18 -4.95
CA ILE A 69 9.38 -10.99 -5.65
C ILE A 69 10.04 -11.94 -6.66
N VAL A 70 10.89 -11.40 -7.54
CA VAL A 70 11.46 -12.14 -8.69
C VAL A 70 12.77 -12.82 -8.31
N GLU A 71 13.67 -12.09 -7.65
CA GLU A 71 14.98 -12.62 -7.29
C GLU A 71 14.95 -13.45 -5.98
N GLY A 72 13.81 -13.46 -5.27
CA GLY A 72 13.61 -14.29 -4.08
C GLY A 72 14.45 -13.90 -2.85
N LYS A 73 15.05 -12.69 -2.82
CA LYS A 73 15.90 -12.20 -1.71
C LYS A 73 15.05 -11.74 -0.51
N ARG A 74 14.20 -12.63 0.01
CA ARG A 74 13.21 -12.29 1.04
C ARG A 74 13.82 -12.05 2.42
N LYS A 75 14.94 -12.69 2.75
CA LYS A 75 15.65 -12.48 4.02
C LYS A 75 16.33 -11.11 4.09
N LYS A 76 16.66 -10.52 2.94
CA LYS A 76 17.29 -9.20 2.83
C LYS A 76 16.36 -8.07 3.24
N TYR A 77 15.07 -8.23 3.02
CA TYR A 77 14.06 -7.20 3.24
C TYR A 77 13.05 -7.63 4.30
N PHE A 78 12.56 -6.66 5.06
CA PHE A 78 11.45 -6.85 5.97
C PHE A 78 10.18 -7.23 5.18
N ASN A 79 9.29 -8.05 5.78
CA ASN A 79 8.08 -8.50 5.13
C ASN A 79 7.16 -7.31 4.77
N PRO A 80 6.65 -7.20 3.51
CA PRO A 80 5.86 -6.06 3.05
C PRO A 80 4.55 -5.88 3.82
N PHE A 81 3.89 -6.97 4.20
CA PHE A 81 2.62 -6.92 4.94
C PHE A 81 2.83 -6.48 6.38
N GLN A 82 3.89 -6.96 7.06
CA GLN A 82 4.27 -6.49 8.39
C GLN A 82 4.65 -5.00 8.33
N TYR A 83 5.42 -4.58 7.33
CA TYR A 83 5.76 -3.18 7.11
C TYR A 83 4.53 -2.30 6.96
N LEU A 84 3.56 -2.72 6.14
CA LEU A 84 2.29 -2.01 5.97
C LEU A 84 1.51 -1.88 7.28
N LEU A 85 1.43 -2.95 8.07
CA LEU A 85 0.71 -2.94 9.36
C LEU A 85 1.37 -2.00 10.36
N ILE A 86 2.71 -2.00 10.46
CA ILE A 86 3.44 -1.09 11.34
C ILE A 86 3.25 0.36 10.90
N VAL A 87 3.46 0.65 9.62
CA VAL A 87 3.26 1.99 9.06
C VAL A 87 1.81 2.45 9.21
N GLY A 88 0.85 1.56 8.92
CA GLY A 88 -0.57 1.84 9.09
C GLY A 88 -0.94 2.14 10.53
N SER A 89 -0.39 1.40 11.52
CA SER A 89 -0.61 1.66 12.94
C SER A 89 -0.07 3.03 13.37
N ILE A 90 1.13 3.40 12.90
CA ILE A 90 1.68 4.75 13.10
C ILE A 90 0.74 5.78 12.46
N GLY A 91 0.20 5.49 11.27
CA GLY A 91 -0.74 6.35 10.57
C GLY A 91 -2.04 6.59 11.34
N VAL A 92 -2.58 5.58 12.01
CA VAL A 92 -3.74 5.76 12.91
C VAL A 92 -3.40 6.72 14.05
N ILE A 93 -2.24 6.54 14.70
CA ILE A 93 -1.80 7.42 15.78
C ILE A 93 -1.68 8.86 15.28
N VAL A 94 -1.05 9.08 14.13
CA VAL A 94 -0.91 10.41 13.54
C VAL A 94 -2.28 10.98 13.16
N ALA A 95 -3.12 10.23 12.45
CA ALA A 95 -4.43 10.70 11.98
C ALA A 95 -5.35 11.10 13.15
N VAL A 96 -5.42 10.28 14.21
CA VAL A 96 -6.25 10.55 15.40
C VAL A 96 -5.74 11.78 16.16
N ASN A 97 -4.43 11.91 16.36
CA ASN A 97 -3.87 13.03 17.12
C ASN A 97 -3.86 14.36 16.35
N THR A 98 -3.77 14.32 15.02
CA THR A 98 -3.82 15.55 14.22
C THR A 98 -5.22 16.06 13.98
N HIS A 99 -6.25 15.21 14.12
CA HIS A 99 -7.64 15.50 13.77
C HIS A 99 -7.80 16.13 12.38
N LEU A 100 -6.90 15.76 11.44
CA LEU A 100 -6.84 16.42 10.14
C LEU A 100 -8.11 16.18 9.32
N PHE A 101 -8.62 14.95 9.34
CA PHE A 101 -9.84 14.60 8.60
C PHE A 101 -11.06 15.35 9.16
N GLU A 102 -11.16 15.44 10.50
CA GLU A 102 -12.23 16.18 11.17
C GLU A 102 -12.15 17.68 10.89
N LYS A 103 -10.94 18.25 10.97
CA LYS A 103 -10.72 19.67 10.65
C LYS A 103 -11.05 20.00 9.21
N SER A 104 -10.73 19.10 8.26
CA SER A 104 -11.01 19.31 6.83
C SER A 104 -12.52 19.37 6.53
N MET A 105 -13.34 18.65 7.32
CA MET A 105 -14.79 18.63 7.17
C MET A 105 -15.50 19.76 7.93
N ALA A 106 -14.84 20.35 8.93
CA ALA A 106 -15.40 21.41 9.77
C ALA A 106 -15.29 22.85 9.18
N ILE A 107 -14.66 23.00 8.02
CA ILE A 107 -14.24 24.32 7.52
C ILE A 107 -15.28 24.99 6.61
N ASP A 108 -16.31 24.31 6.17
CA ASP A 108 -17.30 24.93 5.29
C ASP A 108 -18.42 25.62 6.12
N PRO A 109 -18.41 26.98 6.23
CA PRO A 109 -19.43 27.71 6.98
C PRO A 109 -20.82 27.68 6.30
N ALA A 110 -20.93 27.18 5.07
CA ALA A 110 -22.19 27.06 4.34
C ALA A 110 -22.99 25.80 4.71
N ILE A 111 -22.42 24.90 5.51
CA ILE A 111 -23.06 23.64 5.91
C ILE A 111 -23.75 23.80 7.25
N ASP A 112 -25.05 23.42 7.35
CA ASP A 112 -25.80 23.39 8.59
C ASP A 112 -25.10 22.58 9.67
N ALA A 113 -25.18 23.03 10.94
CA ALA A 113 -24.49 22.42 12.07
C ALA A 113 -24.83 20.94 12.28
N SER A 114 -26.03 20.46 11.94
CA SER A 114 -26.41 19.07 12.01
C SER A 114 -25.66 18.19 10.96
N ASN A 115 -25.53 18.70 9.75
CA ASN A 115 -24.80 18.05 8.67
C ASN A 115 -23.29 18.07 8.93
N GLN A 116 -22.78 19.17 9.49
CA GLN A 116 -21.38 19.30 9.89
C GLN A 116 -20.99 18.28 10.95
N ASN A 117 -21.82 18.05 11.97
CA ASN A 117 -21.58 17.03 13.00
C ASN A 117 -21.52 15.61 12.41
N GLN A 118 -22.39 15.30 11.44
CA GLN A 118 -22.36 14.01 10.75
C GLN A 118 -21.08 13.85 9.91
N MET A 119 -20.65 14.90 9.20
CA MET A 119 -19.41 14.87 8.40
C MET A 119 -18.18 14.69 9.28
N VAL A 120 -18.11 15.38 10.42
CA VAL A 120 -17.01 15.21 11.38
C VAL A 120 -17.01 13.81 11.99
N ALA A 121 -18.18 13.24 12.30
CA ALA A 121 -18.29 11.86 12.78
C ALA A 121 -17.78 10.86 11.73
N VAL A 122 -18.12 11.03 10.45
CA VAL A 122 -17.59 10.20 9.35
C VAL A 122 -16.08 10.39 9.23
N ALA A 123 -15.58 11.62 9.29
CA ALA A 123 -14.14 11.90 9.22
C ALA A 123 -13.34 11.23 10.35
N SER A 124 -13.91 11.17 11.56
CA SER A 124 -13.29 10.45 12.69
C SER A 124 -13.15 8.94 12.45
N LEU A 125 -14.09 8.35 11.69
CA LEU A 125 -13.95 6.95 11.26
C LEU A 125 -12.76 6.75 10.30
N PHE A 126 -12.50 7.73 9.39
CA PHE A 126 -11.32 7.67 8.52
C PHE A 126 -10.02 7.70 9.33
N SER A 127 -9.93 8.56 10.37
CA SER A 127 -8.78 8.57 11.27
C SER A 127 -8.60 7.21 11.96
N LYS A 128 -9.68 6.68 12.55
CA LYS A 128 -9.67 5.43 13.32
C LYS A 128 -9.35 4.20 12.48
N TYR A 129 -9.89 4.16 11.26
CA TYR A 129 -9.74 3.01 10.36
C TYR A 129 -8.70 3.21 9.26
N TYR A 130 -7.76 4.13 9.43
CA TYR A 130 -6.75 4.47 8.43
C TYR A 130 -6.00 3.26 7.87
N THR A 131 -5.57 2.32 8.72
CA THR A 131 -4.88 1.09 8.29
C THR A 131 -5.76 0.23 7.38
N PHE A 132 -7.05 0.11 7.68
CA PHE A 132 -7.99 -0.64 6.84
C PHE A 132 -8.21 0.02 5.48
N ILE A 133 -8.20 1.36 5.43
CA ILE A 133 -8.28 2.11 4.17
C ILE A 133 -7.05 1.80 3.31
N LEU A 134 -5.84 1.78 3.89
CA LEU A 134 -4.64 1.38 3.18
C LEU A 134 -4.74 -0.05 2.66
N LEU A 135 -5.22 -1.00 3.47
CA LEU A 135 -5.41 -2.39 3.07
C LEU A 135 -6.40 -2.55 1.91
N ILE A 136 -7.50 -1.80 1.92
CA ILE A 136 -8.52 -1.82 0.85
C ILE A 136 -7.97 -1.25 -0.46
N ASN A 137 -7.09 -0.25 -0.44
CA ASN A 137 -6.49 0.32 -1.64
C ASN A 137 -5.64 -0.70 -2.42
N ILE A 138 -4.95 -1.61 -1.73
CA ILE A 138 -3.97 -2.52 -2.34
C ILE A 138 -4.58 -3.44 -3.40
N PRO A 139 -5.71 -4.16 -3.16
CA PRO A 139 -6.34 -4.99 -4.17
C PRO A 139 -6.68 -4.24 -5.46
N PHE A 140 -7.18 -3.02 -5.36
CA PHE A 140 -7.59 -2.24 -6.53
C PHE A 140 -6.38 -1.75 -7.34
N LEU A 141 -5.35 -1.22 -6.68
CA LEU A 141 -4.10 -0.84 -7.35
C LEU A 141 -3.42 -2.07 -7.97
N SER A 142 -3.52 -3.22 -7.31
CA SER A 142 -2.99 -4.48 -7.82
C SER A 142 -3.75 -4.97 -9.05
N LEU A 143 -5.07 -4.80 -9.07
CA LEU A 143 -5.89 -5.13 -10.23
C LEU A 143 -5.56 -4.20 -11.40
N GLY A 144 -5.42 -2.89 -11.17
CA GLY A 144 -4.99 -1.92 -12.18
C GLY A 144 -3.64 -2.30 -12.79
N SER A 145 -2.64 -2.60 -11.95
CA SER A 145 -1.31 -3.01 -12.43
C SER A 145 -1.33 -4.39 -13.10
N PHE A 146 -2.11 -5.33 -12.62
CA PHE A 146 -2.27 -6.65 -13.24
C PHE A 146 -2.86 -6.58 -14.64
N LEU A 147 -3.88 -5.74 -14.85
CA LEU A 147 -4.53 -5.57 -16.16
C LEU A 147 -3.60 -4.89 -17.16
N VAL A 148 -2.92 -3.80 -16.75
CA VAL A 148 -2.07 -3.00 -17.65
C VAL A 148 -0.76 -3.72 -18.00
N PHE A 149 -0.14 -4.41 -17.03
CA PHE A 149 1.13 -5.11 -17.21
C PHE A 149 0.99 -6.63 -17.46
N LYS A 150 -0.20 -7.08 -17.90
CA LYS A 150 -0.53 -8.50 -18.13
C LYS A 150 0.50 -9.24 -19.00
N LYS A 151 1.11 -8.55 -19.97
CA LYS A 151 2.13 -9.13 -20.85
C LYS A 151 3.41 -9.63 -20.13
N HIS A 152 3.69 -9.11 -18.92
CA HIS A 152 4.86 -9.53 -18.14
C HIS A 152 4.65 -10.85 -17.38
N ARG A 153 3.47 -11.47 -17.46
CA ARG A 153 3.13 -12.78 -16.90
C ARG A 153 3.33 -12.92 -15.38
N PHE A 154 3.32 -11.81 -14.65
CA PHE A 154 3.24 -11.84 -13.20
C PHE A 154 1.84 -12.23 -12.76
N ASN A 155 1.73 -13.00 -11.66
CA ASN A 155 0.45 -13.35 -11.10
C ASN A 155 -0.10 -12.23 -10.20
N TYR A 156 -1.39 -12.31 -9.84
CA TYR A 156 -2.04 -11.29 -9.03
C TYR A 156 -1.41 -11.13 -7.63
N ALA A 157 -0.91 -12.22 -7.02
CA ALA A 157 -0.24 -12.17 -5.73
C ALA A 157 1.10 -11.40 -5.78
N GLU A 158 1.80 -11.48 -6.90
CA GLU A 158 3.02 -10.71 -7.14
C GLU A 158 2.73 -9.21 -7.28
N HIS A 159 1.63 -8.85 -7.95
CA HIS A 159 1.12 -7.47 -7.99
C HIS A 159 0.65 -6.97 -6.62
N LEU A 160 -0.03 -7.82 -5.83
CA LEU A 160 -0.40 -7.51 -4.44
C LEU A 160 0.83 -7.18 -3.61
N THR A 161 1.86 -8.02 -3.65
CA THR A 161 3.11 -7.82 -2.90
C THR A 161 3.82 -6.53 -3.33
N LEU A 162 3.90 -6.25 -4.64
CA LEU A 162 4.46 -5.00 -5.18
C LEU A 162 3.71 -3.79 -4.61
N ASN A 163 2.38 -3.77 -4.74
CA ASN A 163 1.57 -2.63 -4.30
C ASN A 163 1.54 -2.48 -2.78
N THR A 164 1.70 -3.56 -2.01
CA THR A 164 1.85 -3.49 -0.55
C THR A 164 3.08 -2.67 -0.16
N PHE A 165 4.24 -2.90 -0.80
CA PHE A 165 5.43 -2.07 -0.58
C PHE A 165 5.18 -0.60 -0.91
N LEU A 166 4.55 -0.33 -2.06
CA LEU A 166 4.35 1.04 -2.54
C LEU A 166 3.35 1.81 -1.68
N VAL A 167 2.22 1.21 -1.32
CA VAL A 167 1.19 1.82 -0.48
C VAL A 167 1.73 2.11 0.92
N ALA A 168 2.47 1.18 1.53
CA ALA A 168 3.08 1.39 2.83
C ALA A 168 4.06 2.59 2.80
N GLN A 169 4.89 2.70 1.77
CA GLN A 169 5.82 3.82 1.65
C GLN A 169 5.11 5.15 1.39
N VAL A 170 4.07 5.17 0.56
CA VAL A 170 3.27 6.37 0.29
C VAL A 170 2.52 6.83 1.54
N ALA A 171 2.08 5.91 2.40
CA ALA A 171 1.48 6.28 3.68
C ALA A 171 2.43 7.13 4.54
N ILE A 172 3.75 6.88 4.49
CA ILE A 172 4.75 7.71 5.19
C ILE A 172 4.84 9.12 4.58
N PHE A 173 4.74 9.25 3.26
CA PHE A 173 4.68 10.57 2.62
C PHE A 173 3.44 11.35 3.07
N ASN A 174 2.30 10.67 3.19
CA ASN A 174 1.06 11.27 3.67
C ASN A 174 1.16 11.74 5.13
N PHE A 175 2.00 11.12 5.98
CA PHE A 175 2.21 11.60 7.36
C PHE A 175 2.79 13.02 7.38
N VAL A 176 3.66 13.36 6.42
CA VAL A 176 4.18 14.73 6.29
C VAL A 176 3.03 15.71 6.04
N GLY A 177 2.12 15.37 5.13
CA GLY A 177 0.92 16.18 4.87
C GLY A 177 0.02 16.33 6.11
N MET A 178 -0.17 15.25 6.86
CA MET A 178 -0.96 15.26 8.11
C MET A 178 -0.32 16.15 9.18
N ILE A 179 0.99 16.08 9.36
CA ILE A 179 1.72 16.92 10.33
C ILE A 179 1.67 18.39 9.92
N LEU A 180 1.89 18.70 8.64
CA LEU A 180 1.77 20.08 8.13
C LEU A 180 0.37 20.62 8.32
N GLY A 181 -0.67 19.83 8.07
CA GLY A 181 -2.06 20.19 8.28
C GLY A 181 -2.41 20.42 9.76
N TYR A 182 -1.74 19.71 10.67
CA TYR A 182 -1.88 19.95 12.11
C TYR A 182 -1.32 21.30 12.52
N LEU A 183 -0.17 21.70 11.95
CA LEU A 183 0.47 22.99 12.23
C LEU A 183 -0.35 24.16 11.67
N ASN A 184 -0.78 24.05 10.43
CA ASN A 184 -1.64 25.04 9.78
C ASN A 184 -2.44 24.38 8.65
N PHE A 185 -3.77 24.48 8.69
CA PHE A 185 -4.63 23.87 7.68
C PHE A 185 -4.35 24.36 6.24
N GLN A 186 -3.96 25.62 6.06
CA GLN A 186 -3.61 26.14 4.74
C GLN A 186 -2.42 25.41 4.11
N LEU A 187 -1.51 24.87 4.94
CA LEU A 187 -0.40 24.04 4.47
C LEU A 187 -0.85 22.71 3.88
N VAL A 188 -2.07 22.23 4.14
CA VAL A 188 -2.64 21.03 3.50
C VAL A 188 -2.72 21.22 1.98
N ILE A 189 -3.19 22.38 1.53
CA ILE A 189 -3.30 22.69 0.10
C ILE A 189 -1.91 22.64 -0.55
N VAL A 190 -0.92 23.28 0.07
CA VAL A 190 0.47 23.28 -0.39
C VAL A 190 1.03 21.85 -0.39
N ALA A 191 0.77 21.09 0.68
CA ALA A 191 1.20 19.70 0.79
C ALA A 191 0.58 18.82 -0.33
N LEU A 192 -0.70 18.99 -0.67
CA LEU A 192 -1.36 18.27 -1.75
C LEU A 192 -0.72 18.56 -3.11
N PHE A 193 -0.43 19.83 -3.42
CA PHE A 193 0.25 20.22 -4.65
C PHE A 193 1.65 19.59 -4.80
N ILE A 194 2.32 19.28 -3.70
CA ILE A 194 3.64 18.63 -3.69
C ILE A 194 3.50 17.11 -3.65
N LEU A 195 2.63 16.58 -2.77
CA LEU A 195 2.52 15.15 -2.52
C LEU A 195 1.88 14.40 -3.70
N ILE A 196 0.89 14.96 -4.38
CA ILE A 196 0.25 14.29 -5.50
C ILE A 196 1.24 14.02 -6.65
N PRO A 197 1.99 15.01 -7.17
CA PRO A 197 3.02 14.75 -8.17
C PRO A 197 4.11 13.80 -7.67
N LEU A 198 4.52 13.92 -6.40
CA LEU A 198 5.51 13.03 -5.79
C LEU A 198 5.04 11.58 -5.76
N ILE A 199 3.79 11.33 -5.37
CA ILE A 199 3.18 9.99 -5.34
C ILE A 199 3.10 9.41 -6.76
N LEU A 200 2.64 10.19 -7.74
CA LEU A 200 2.58 9.77 -9.14
C LEU A 200 3.95 9.44 -9.71
N ALA A 201 4.96 10.27 -9.43
CA ALA A 201 6.35 10.03 -9.80
C ALA A 201 6.91 8.78 -9.11
N TYR A 202 6.57 8.56 -7.84
CA TYR A 202 6.99 7.40 -7.06
C TYR A 202 6.42 6.10 -7.64
N PHE A 203 5.11 6.02 -7.87
CA PHE A 203 4.47 4.85 -8.51
C PHE A 203 5.01 4.62 -9.92
N SER A 204 5.14 5.68 -10.71
CA SER A 204 5.67 5.62 -12.06
C SER A 204 7.09 5.05 -12.08
N THR A 205 7.98 5.56 -11.21
CA THR A 205 9.36 5.07 -11.06
C THR A 205 9.39 3.62 -10.57
N ALA A 206 8.52 3.26 -9.63
CA ALA A 206 8.44 1.91 -9.10
C ALA A 206 8.04 0.90 -10.17
N TYR A 207 6.96 1.17 -10.90
CA TYR A 207 6.47 0.26 -11.94
C TYR A 207 7.45 0.16 -13.12
N THR A 208 7.98 1.27 -13.62
CA THR A 208 8.92 1.25 -14.74
C THR A 208 10.20 0.50 -14.41
N ARG A 209 10.68 0.56 -13.15
CA ARG A 209 11.84 -0.22 -12.70
C ARG A 209 11.51 -1.69 -12.47
N PHE A 210 10.34 -2.00 -11.88
CA PHE A 210 9.91 -3.37 -11.62
C PHE A 210 9.69 -4.15 -12.92
N PHE A 211 8.96 -3.56 -13.88
CA PHE A 211 8.63 -4.18 -15.17
C PHE A 211 9.71 -3.99 -16.26
N HIS A 212 10.83 -3.32 -15.96
CA HIS A 212 11.89 -2.99 -16.91
C HIS A 212 11.41 -2.18 -18.14
N GLU A 213 10.40 -1.34 -17.98
CA GLU A 213 9.89 -0.43 -19.02
C GLU A 213 10.28 1.02 -18.75
N ARG A 214 11.60 1.35 -18.81
CA ARG A 214 12.14 2.68 -18.47
C ARG A 214 12.01 3.70 -19.62
N ASN A 215 11.04 3.55 -20.49
CA ASN A 215 10.75 4.46 -21.59
C ASN A 215 9.48 5.26 -21.33
N PHE A 216 9.20 6.25 -22.18
CA PHE A 216 7.99 7.09 -22.05
C PHE A 216 6.69 6.26 -22.05
N LYS A 217 6.61 5.22 -22.89
CA LYS A 217 5.45 4.31 -22.93
C LYS A 217 5.28 3.56 -21.59
N GLY A 218 6.37 3.18 -20.93
CA GLY A 218 6.35 2.56 -19.60
C GLY A 218 5.82 3.51 -18.53
N VAL A 219 6.24 4.78 -18.57
CA VAL A 219 5.71 5.84 -17.67
C VAL A 219 4.20 5.99 -17.87
N LEU A 220 3.75 6.09 -19.12
CA LEU A 220 2.33 6.22 -19.42
C LEU A 220 1.51 5.02 -18.92
N ARG A 221 2.02 3.79 -19.10
CA ARG A 221 1.38 2.58 -18.56
C ARG A 221 1.36 2.57 -17.04
N ALA A 222 2.42 3.03 -16.39
CA ALA A 222 2.48 3.13 -14.95
C ALA A 222 1.40 4.08 -14.40
N LEU A 223 1.25 5.26 -14.99
CA LEU A 223 0.19 6.21 -14.64
C LEU A 223 -1.20 5.63 -14.94
N MET A 224 -1.39 5.03 -16.12
CA MET A 224 -2.65 4.38 -16.49
C MET A 224 -3.02 3.27 -15.50
N SER A 225 -2.05 2.46 -15.05
CA SER A 225 -2.24 1.42 -14.04
C SER A 225 -2.73 1.98 -12.71
N TYR A 226 -2.11 3.06 -12.25
CA TYR A 226 -2.48 3.74 -11.01
C TYR A 226 -3.91 4.32 -11.10
N PHE A 227 -4.20 5.09 -12.14
CA PHE A 227 -5.53 5.68 -12.32
C PHE A 227 -6.62 4.64 -12.55
N LEU A 228 -6.33 3.54 -13.27
CA LEU A 228 -7.27 2.43 -13.44
C LEU A 228 -7.61 1.78 -12.11
N GLY A 229 -6.62 1.55 -11.23
CA GLY A 229 -6.84 1.01 -9.90
C GLY A 229 -7.74 1.92 -9.06
N ILE A 230 -7.46 3.23 -9.02
CA ILE A 230 -8.30 4.21 -8.32
C ILE A 230 -9.71 4.28 -8.92
N PHE A 231 -9.84 4.25 -10.23
CA PHE A 231 -11.14 4.29 -10.92
C PHE A 231 -12.01 3.07 -10.54
N ILE A 232 -11.43 1.85 -10.59
CA ILE A 232 -12.15 0.63 -10.20
C ILE A 232 -12.57 0.73 -8.73
N GLN A 233 -11.67 1.17 -7.84
CA GLN A 233 -11.98 1.38 -6.43
C GLN A 233 -13.14 2.34 -6.24
N THR A 234 -13.13 3.49 -6.90
CA THR A 234 -14.19 4.51 -6.81
C THR A 234 -15.54 3.94 -7.23
N ILE A 235 -15.60 3.19 -8.35
CA ILE A 235 -16.85 2.53 -8.77
C ILE A 235 -17.35 1.56 -7.71
N VAL A 236 -16.49 0.71 -7.16
CA VAL A 236 -16.90 -0.28 -6.15
C VAL A 236 -17.42 0.42 -4.89
N VAL A 237 -16.75 1.47 -4.41
CA VAL A 237 -17.19 2.24 -3.24
C VAL A 237 -18.54 2.92 -3.50
N LEU A 238 -18.75 3.51 -4.67
CA LEU A 238 -20.03 4.12 -5.04
C LEU A 238 -21.16 3.08 -5.10
N VAL A 239 -20.93 1.93 -5.73
CA VAL A 239 -21.93 0.86 -5.82
C VAL A 239 -22.32 0.35 -4.43
N ILE A 240 -21.35 0.12 -3.54
CA ILE A 240 -21.61 -0.30 -2.17
C ILE A 240 -22.37 0.80 -1.40
N GLY A 241 -21.99 2.06 -1.56
CA GLY A 241 -22.66 3.22 -0.95
C GLY A 241 -24.12 3.35 -1.38
N PHE A 242 -24.42 3.26 -2.68
CA PHE A 242 -25.79 3.29 -3.18
C PHE A 242 -26.62 2.08 -2.71
N ALA A 243 -26.04 0.88 -2.72
CA ALA A 243 -26.71 -0.32 -2.23
C ALA A 243 -27.07 -0.22 -0.74
N SER A 244 -26.14 0.28 0.08
CA SER A 244 -26.39 0.49 1.52
C SER A 244 -27.49 1.54 1.78
N MET A 245 -27.51 2.64 1.03
CA MET A 245 -28.60 3.64 1.14
C MET A 245 -29.94 3.07 0.72
N ALA A 246 -30.02 2.26 -0.32
CA ALA A 246 -31.26 1.63 -0.77
C ALA A 246 -31.83 0.65 0.29
N ILE A 247 -30.94 -0.14 0.91
CA ILE A 247 -31.31 -1.08 1.99
C ILE A 247 -31.85 -0.27 3.21
N PHE A 248 -31.15 0.79 3.61
CA PHE A 248 -31.57 1.64 4.75
C PHE A 248 -32.93 2.26 4.52
N LYS A 249 -33.18 2.83 3.32
CA LYS A 249 -34.51 3.39 2.97
C LYS A 249 -35.60 2.31 2.98
N GLY A 250 -35.31 1.10 2.48
CA GLY A 250 -36.27 -0.01 2.50
C GLY A 250 -36.62 -0.53 3.92
N ILE A 251 -35.69 -0.40 4.87
CA ILE A 251 -35.92 -0.73 6.28
C ILE A 251 -36.71 0.37 6.99
N ALA A 252 -36.42 1.64 6.71
CA ALA A 252 -37.07 2.80 7.32
C ALA A 252 -38.52 3.03 6.83
N SER A 253 -38.91 2.39 5.70
CA SER A 253 -40.26 2.46 5.13
C SER A 253 -41.20 1.32 5.58
N LYS A 254 -40.71 0.43 6.42
CA LYS A 254 -41.50 -0.62 7.09
C LYS A 254 -41.72 -0.30 8.55
#